data_7a81703c7124c13e480284213f0e7164
#
_entry.id   7a81703c7124c13e480284213f0e7164
#
_cell.length_a   1.000
_cell.length_b   1.000
_cell.length_c   1.000
_cell.angle_alpha   90.00
_cell.angle_beta   90.00
_cell.angle_gamma   90.00
#
_symmetry.space_group_name_H-M   'P 1'
#
loop_
_entity.id
_entity.type
_entity.pdbx_description
1 polymer ?
#
loop_
_entity_poly.entity_id
_entity_poly.type
_entity_poly.pdbx_seq_one_letter_code
_entity_poly.pdbx_strand_id
1 'polypeptide(L)'
;SALDISLKKRYDLIPNYVETVKGYAKYESETLERVIQARNRAMNAASHKERIEKDNVFSGSLHSLFALSENYPDLKASENFIQLQEQLARIEEEIAGARRYYNGIVNQFNTKAEMFPGSLIAGIFHFERMPLYEVNSREEREKVNVSF
;
A
#
# COMPACT_ATOMS: atom_id res chain seq x y z
N SER A 1 -0.48 -15.25 -1.57
CA SER A 1 0.45 -14.71 -2.56
C SER A 1 1.55 -13.89 -1.90
N ALA A 2 2.58 -13.57 -2.67
CA ALA A 2 3.67 -12.73 -2.17
C ALA A 2 3.18 -11.35 -1.75
N LEU A 3 2.23 -10.79 -2.48
CA LEU A 3 1.62 -9.50 -2.14
C LEU A 3 0.90 -9.56 -0.80
N ASP A 4 0.10 -10.60 -0.56
CA ASP A 4 -0.64 -10.74 0.70
C ASP A 4 0.30 -10.88 1.89
N ILE A 5 1.40 -11.60 1.74
CA ILE A 5 2.42 -11.76 2.78
C ILE A 5 3.08 -10.42 3.11
N SER A 6 3.47 -9.67 2.09
CA SER A 6 4.11 -8.37 2.28
C SER A 6 3.17 -7.34 2.89
N LEU A 7 1.90 -7.31 2.49
CA LEU A 7 0.88 -6.46 3.08
C LEU A 7 0.69 -6.79 4.56
N LYS A 8 0.62 -8.05 4.91
CA LYS A 8 0.49 -8.48 6.30
C LYS A 8 1.68 -8.06 7.15
N LYS A 9 2.90 -8.21 6.63
CA LYS A 9 4.11 -7.72 7.31
C LYS A 9 4.02 -6.24 7.61
N ARG A 10 3.55 -5.45 6.66
CA ARG A 10 3.37 -4.01 6.83
C ARG A 10 2.33 -3.71 7.90
N TYR A 11 1.18 -4.37 7.86
CA TYR A 11 0.15 -4.17 8.89
C TYR A 11 0.66 -4.50 10.28
N ASP A 12 1.45 -5.56 10.41
CA ASP A 12 1.96 -6.04 11.70
C ASP A 12 2.98 -5.08 12.33
N LEU A 13 3.72 -4.31 11.52
CA LEU A 13 4.69 -3.33 12.02
C LEU A 13 4.06 -2.01 12.48
N ILE A 14 2.87 -1.69 12.01
CA ILE A 14 2.28 -0.37 12.24
C ILE A 14 1.99 -0.06 13.70
N PRO A 15 1.45 -0.97 14.53
CA PRO A 15 1.23 -0.66 15.95
C PRO A 15 2.51 -0.24 16.66
N ASN A 16 3.62 -0.93 16.42
CA ASN A 16 4.90 -0.59 17.02
C ASN A 16 5.44 0.75 16.49
N TYR A 17 5.29 1.00 15.18
CA TYR A 17 5.69 2.26 14.56
C TYR A 17 4.91 3.43 15.17
N VAL A 18 3.59 3.29 15.31
CA VAL A 18 2.71 4.33 15.88
C VAL A 18 3.08 4.60 17.34
N GLU A 19 3.31 3.56 18.14
CA GLU A 19 3.71 3.75 19.54
C GLU A 19 5.05 4.48 19.66
N THR A 20 6.00 4.18 18.79
CA THR A 20 7.29 4.87 18.76
C THR A 20 7.11 6.35 18.41
N VAL A 21 6.34 6.65 17.37
CA VAL A 21 6.06 8.03 16.95
C VAL A 21 5.32 8.78 18.06
N LYS A 22 4.35 8.15 18.71
CA LYS A 22 3.55 8.74 19.78
C LYS A 22 4.40 9.23 20.95
N GLY A 23 5.51 8.54 21.24
CA GLY A 23 6.42 8.94 22.29
C GLY A 23 7.11 10.27 22.04
N TYR A 24 7.25 10.70 20.78
CA TYR A 24 7.93 11.94 20.38
C TYR A 24 6.97 13.00 19.84
N ALA A 25 5.86 12.58 19.23
CA ALA A 25 4.91 13.45 18.55
C ALA A 25 3.57 13.45 19.27
N LYS A 26 3.53 14.02 20.47
CA LYS A 26 2.38 13.96 21.37
C LYS A 26 1.14 14.70 20.87
N TYR A 27 1.31 15.66 19.96
CA TYR A 27 0.20 16.49 19.47
C TYR A 27 -0.40 15.96 18.15
N GLU A 28 0.01 14.79 17.72
CA GLU A 28 -0.38 14.23 16.43
C GLU A 28 -1.32 13.02 16.55
N SER A 29 -2.09 12.97 17.63
CA SER A 29 -2.98 11.83 17.90
C SER A 29 -3.98 11.59 16.76
N GLU A 30 -4.49 12.64 16.14
CA GLU A 30 -5.44 12.51 15.04
C GLU A 30 -4.83 11.83 13.82
N THR A 31 -3.60 12.21 13.45
CA THR A 31 -2.88 11.57 12.33
C THR A 31 -2.60 10.10 12.64
N LEU A 32 -2.16 9.81 13.86
CA LEU A 32 -1.88 8.44 14.28
C LEU A 32 -3.13 7.57 14.31
N GLU A 33 -4.25 8.10 14.76
CA GLU A 33 -5.53 7.40 14.73
C GLU A 33 -5.99 7.08 13.32
N ARG A 34 -5.81 8.01 12.38
CA ARG A 34 -6.15 7.79 10.97
C ARG A 34 -5.37 6.63 10.38
N VAL A 35 -4.08 6.53 10.69
CA VAL A 35 -3.24 5.44 10.23
C VAL A 35 -3.75 4.10 10.75
N ILE A 36 -4.06 4.01 12.04
CA ILE A 36 -4.58 2.79 12.66
C ILE A 36 -5.93 2.41 12.08
N GLN A 37 -6.84 3.38 11.92
CA GLN A 37 -8.16 3.13 11.35
C GLN A 37 -8.07 2.64 9.90
N ALA A 38 -7.22 3.27 9.09
CA ALA A 38 -7.02 2.87 7.70
C ALA A 38 -6.43 1.46 7.61
N ARG A 39 -5.48 1.13 8.50
CA ARG A 39 -4.93 -0.21 8.63
C ARG A 39 -6.02 -1.23 8.94
N ASN A 40 -6.83 -0.96 9.95
CA ASN A 40 -7.88 -1.87 10.37
C ASN A 40 -8.92 -2.10 9.27
N ARG A 41 -9.28 -1.05 8.54
CA ARG A 41 -10.20 -1.17 7.41
C ARG A 41 -9.63 -2.02 6.29
N ALA A 42 -8.35 -1.86 5.99
CA ALA A 42 -7.69 -2.66 4.97
C ALA A 42 -7.61 -4.15 5.37
N MET A 43 -7.29 -4.41 6.64
CA MET A 43 -7.22 -5.78 7.16
C MET A 43 -8.58 -6.48 7.18
N ASN A 44 -9.66 -5.74 7.39
CA ASN A 44 -11.02 -6.28 7.53
C ASN A 44 -11.83 -6.20 6.24
N ALA A 45 -11.19 -5.91 5.11
CA ALA A 45 -11.88 -5.83 3.83
C ALA A 45 -12.56 -7.16 3.47
N ALA A 46 -13.81 -7.08 3.03
CA ALA A 46 -14.63 -8.27 2.76
C ALA A 46 -14.33 -8.92 1.40
N SER A 47 -13.80 -8.14 0.45
CA SER A 47 -13.49 -8.61 -0.90
C SER A 47 -12.10 -8.18 -1.32
N HIS A 48 -11.59 -8.80 -2.38
CA HIS A 48 -10.30 -8.44 -2.97
C HIS A 48 -10.31 -7.01 -3.50
N LYS A 49 -11.39 -6.62 -4.18
CA LYS A 49 -11.57 -5.25 -4.68
C LYS A 49 -11.56 -4.23 -3.55
N GLU A 50 -12.31 -4.50 -2.49
CA GLU A 50 -12.36 -3.62 -1.31
C GLU A 50 -10.99 -3.52 -0.64
N ARG A 51 -10.26 -4.63 -0.55
CA ARG A 51 -8.90 -4.63 0.02
C ARG A 51 -7.98 -3.71 -0.76
N ILE A 52 -8.01 -3.75 -2.09
CA ILE A 52 -7.19 -2.87 -2.94
C ILE A 52 -7.52 -1.41 -2.64
N GLU A 53 -8.80 -1.05 -2.61
CA GLU A 53 -9.24 0.32 -2.34
C GLU A 53 -8.81 0.80 -0.95
N LYS A 54 -9.01 -0.03 0.07
CA LYS A 54 -8.66 0.32 1.46
C LYS A 54 -7.14 0.34 1.67
N ASP A 55 -6.41 -0.54 1.00
CA ASP A 55 -4.95 -0.55 1.07
C ASP A 55 -4.35 0.70 0.43
N ASN A 56 -4.93 1.20 -0.65
CA ASN A 56 -4.52 2.46 -1.26
C ASN A 56 -4.71 3.64 -0.29
N VAL A 57 -5.83 3.67 0.43
CA VAL A 57 -6.10 4.69 1.46
C VAL A 57 -5.09 4.57 2.60
N PHE A 58 -4.81 3.37 3.06
CA PHE A 58 -3.82 3.11 4.11
C PHE A 58 -2.42 3.58 3.69
N SER A 59 -2.01 3.28 2.48
CA SER A 59 -0.72 3.74 1.95
C SER A 59 -0.60 5.26 1.95
N GLY A 60 -1.67 5.97 1.59
CA GLY A 60 -1.72 7.43 1.66
C GLY A 60 -1.56 7.93 3.09
N SER A 61 -2.20 7.28 4.06
CA SER A 61 -2.07 7.67 5.48
C SER A 61 -0.66 7.43 6.01
N LEU A 62 0.03 6.38 5.56
CA LEU A 62 1.42 6.13 5.91
C LEU A 62 2.35 7.22 5.39
N HIS A 63 2.14 7.72 4.18
CA HIS A 63 2.91 8.85 3.66
C HIS A 63 2.74 10.10 4.51
N SER A 64 1.54 10.36 5.00
CA SER A 64 1.28 11.47 5.93
C SER A 64 2.08 11.30 7.22
N LEU A 65 2.16 10.06 7.73
CA LEU A 65 2.92 9.76 8.93
C LEU A 65 4.43 9.95 8.73
N PHE A 66 4.97 9.54 7.58
CA PHE A 66 6.37 9.75 7.24
C PHE A 66 6.70 11.24 7.13
N ALA A 67 5.84 12.02 6.48
CA ALA A 67 6.02 13.46 6.36
C ALA A 67 6.03 14.15 7.73
N LEU A 68 5.19 13.67 8.66
CA LEU A 68 5.11 14.19 10.01
C LEU A 68 6.44 14.03 10.77
N SER A 69 7.13 12.91 10.59
CA SER A 69 8.39 12.65 11.27
C SER A 69 9.48 13.68 10.99
N GLU A 70 9.39 14.37 9.84
CA GLU A 70 10.35 15.42 9.47
C GLU A 70 10.32 16.62 10.42
N ASN A 71 9.21 16.82 11.14
CA ASN A 71 9.05 17.91 12.10
C ASN A 71 9.54 17.54 13.52
N TYR A 72 10.02 16.33 13.72
CA TYR A 72 10.44 15.82 15.03
C TYR A 72 11.85 15.25 14.98
N PRO A 73 12.88 16.12 15.12
CA PRO A 73 14.28 15.67 15.02
C PRO A 73 14.67 14.58 15.99
N ASP A 74 14.14 14.60 17.22
CA ASP A 74 14.42 13.59 18.23
C ASP A 74 13.87 12.21 17.82
N LEU A 75 12.70 12.19 17.19
CA LEU A 75 12.12 10.97 16.61
C LEU A 75 13.02 10.42 15.51
N LYS A 76 13.45 11.27 14.59
CA LYS A 76 14.33 10.87 13.49
C LYS A 76 15.68 10.33 13.97
N ALA A 77 16.15 10.80 15.11
CA ALA A 77 17.40 10.32 15.73
C ALA A 77 17.22 9.06 16.57
N SER A 78 15.98 8.66 16.85
CA SER A 78 15.70 7.45 17.65
C SER A 78 16.14 6.20 16.91
N GLU A 79 16.94 5.37 17.58
CA GLU A 79 17.42 4.11 17.00
C GLU A 79 16.26 3.16 16.67
N ASN A 80 15.28 3.09 17.56
CA ASN A 80 14.08 2.26 17.34
C ASN A 80 13.29 2.73 16.12
N PHE A 81 13.12 4.03 15.96
CA PHE A 81 12.45 4.60 14.80
C PHE A 81 13.21 4.30 13.51
N ILE A 82 14.54 4.47 13.52
CA ILE A 82 15.38 4.21 12.35
C ILE A 82 15.26 2.75 11.93
N GLN A 83 15.32 1.80 12.85
CA GLN A 83 15.16 0.38 12.54
C GLN A 83 13.80 0.05 11.95
N LEU A 84 12.74 0.60 12.51
CA LEU A 84 11.38 0.41 12.00
C LEU A 84 11.21 1.03 10.61
N GLN A 85 11.80 2.20 10.40
CA GLN A 85 11.78 2.88 9.12
C GLN A 85 12.47 2.06 8.03
N GLU A 86 13.62 1.48 8.35
CA GLU A 86 14.34 0.60 7.43
C GLU A 86 13.54 -0.67 7.10
N GLN A 87 12.89 -1.27 8.09
CA GLN A 87 12.05 -2.45 7.88
C GLN A 87 10.85 -2.10 6.97
N LEU A 88 10.20 -0.96 7.24
CA LEU A 88 9.09 -0.49 6.41
C LEU A 88 9.53 -0.21 4.99
N ALA A 89 10.70 0.41 4.80
CA ALA A 89 11.23 0.69 3.46
C ALA A 89 11.45 -0.60 2.65
N ARG A 90 12.01 -1.64 3.29
CA ARG A 90 12.19 -2.94 2.63
C ARG A 90 10.86 -3.58 2.25
N ILE A 91 9.88 -3.52 3.15
CA ILE A 91 8.55 -4.07 2.88
C ILE A 91 7.85 -3.28 1.77
N GLU A 92 8.02 -1.95 1.76
CA GLU A 92 7.46 -1.12 0.68
C GLU A 92 8.05 -1.49 -0.69
N GLU A 93 9.33 -1.81 -0.77
CA GLU A 93 9.94 -2.31 -2.00
C GLU A 93 9.34 -3.65 -2.43
N GLU A 94 9.14 -4.57 -1.48
CA GLU A 94 8.50 -5.86 -1.74
C GLU A 94 7.08 -5.66 -2.26
N ILE A 95 6.32 -4.77 -1.65
CA ILE A 95 4.95 -4.45 -2.04
C ILE A 95 4.92 -3.83 -3.43
N ALA A 96 5.80 -2.87 -3.70
CA ALA A 96 5.88 -2.23 -5.01
C ALA A 96 6.17 -3.25 -6.12
N GLY A 97 7.11 -4.17 -5.88
CA GLY A 97 7.42 -5.24 -6.82
C GLY A 97 6.23 -6.18 -7.04
N ALA A 98 5.57 -6.58 -5.96
CA ALA A 98 4.41 -7.46 -6.03
C ALA A 98 3.21 -6.79 -6.71
N ARG A 99 3.01 -5.49 -6.49
CA ARG A 99 1.96 -4.70 -7.17
C ARG A 99 2.22 -4.62 -8.67
N ARG A 100 3.45 -4.39 -9.08
CA ARG A 100 3.79 -4.37 -10.51
C ARG A 100 3.51 -5.71 -11.17
N TYR A 101 3.88 -6.79 -10.50
CA TYR A 101 3.60 -8.15 -10.99
C TYR A 101 2.09 -8.40 -11.09
N TYR A 102 1.33 -8.04 -10.06
CA TYR A 102 -0.12 -8.15 -10.03
C TYR A 102 -0.76 -7.34 -11.15
N ASN A 103 -0.36 -6.08 -11.30
CA ASN A 103 -0.90 -5.19 -12.33
C ASN A 103 -0.57 -5.70 -13.73
N GLY A 104 0.61 -6.29 -13.93
CA GLY A 104 0.98 -6.92 -15.19
C GLY A 104 0.04 -8.09 -15.55
N ILE A 105 -0.25 -8.95 -14.59
CA ILE A 105 -1.18 -10.07 -14.77
C ILE A 105 -2.59 -9.55 -15.06
N VAL A 106 -3.07 -8.57 -14.32
CA VAL A 106 -4.40 -7.98 -14.52
C VAL A 106 -4.51 -7.35 -15.90
N ASN A 107 -3.49 -6.62 -16.35
CA ASN A 107 -3.48 -6.03 -17.68
C ASN A 107 -3.53 -7.10 -18.77
N GLN A 108 -2.78 -8.19 -18.62
CA GLN A 108 -2.84 -9.31 -19.55
C GLN A 108 -4.23 -9.94 -19.58
N PHE A 109 -4.83 -10.16 -18.42
CA PHE A 109 -6.19 -10.70 -18.31
C PHE A 109 -7.20 -9.78 -18.99
N ASN A 110 -7.16 -8.50 -18.70
CA ASN A 110 -8.08 -7.51 -19.29
C ASN A 110 -7.89 -7.43 -20.81
N THR A 111 -6.66 -7.46 -21.29
CA THR A 111 -6.36 -7.46 -22.72
C THR A 111 -6.95 -8.69 -23.41
N LYS A 112 -6.75 -9.87 -22.84
CA LYS A 112 -7.32 -11.11 -23.39
C LYS A 112 -8.85 -11.08 -23.39
N ALA A 113 -9.46 -10.51 -22.35
CA ALA A 113 -10.91 -10.38 -22.28
C ALA A 113 -11.48 -9.42 -23.34
N GLU A 114 -10.69 -8.45 -23.77
CA GLU A 114 -11.08 -7.49 -24.83
C GLU A 114 -10.80 -8.02 -26.24
N MET A 115 -9.97 -9.06 -26.40
CA MET A 115 -9.63 -9.66 -27.70
C MET A 115 -10.69 -10.68 -28.12
N PHE A 116 -10.98 -10.72 -29.44
CA PHE A 116 -11.83 -11.77 -29.99
C PHE A 116 -11.02 -13.08 -30.10
N PRO A 117 -11.57 -14.26 -29.65
CA PRO A 117 -12.89 -14.48 -29.06
C PRO A 117 -12.99 -14.15 -27.56
N GLY A 118 -11.94 -13.68 -26.96
CA GLY A 118 -11.91 -13.37 -25.52
C GLY A 118 -12.96 -12.35 -25.10
N SER A 119 -13.14 -11.28 -25.87
CA SER A 119 -14.16 -10.28 -25.57
C SER A 119 -15.58 -10.84 -25.65
N LEU A 120 -15.85 -11.76 -26.55
CA LEU A 120 -17.14 -12.45 -26.66
C LEU A 120 -17.41 -13.29 -25.41
N ILE A 121 -16.41 -14.03 -24.94
CA ILE A 121 -16.51 -14.85 -23.74
C ILE A 121 -16.74 -13.95 -22.51
N ALA A 122 -15.98 -12.88 -22.40
CA ALA A 122 -16.14 -11.92 -21.30
C ALA A 122 -17.54 -11.31 -21.28
N GLY A 123 -18.10 -10.98 -22.43
CA GLY A 123 -19.47 -10.47 -22.55
C GLY A 123 -20.52 -11.48 -22.10
N ILE A 124 -20.34 -12.78 -22.43
CA ILE A 124 -21.26 -13.85 -22.05
C ILE A 124 -21.21 -14.12 -20.54
N PHE A 125 -20.01 -14.10 -19.93
CA PHE A 125 -19.83 -14.42 -18.53
C PHE A 125 -19.77 -13.19 -17.62
N HIS A 126 -19.96 -11.99 -18.17
CA HIS A 126 -19.96 -10.74 -17.42
C HIS A 126 -18.67 -10.51 -16.61
N PHE A 127 -17.52 -10.78 -17.21
CA PHE A 127 -16.25 -10.49 -16.58
C PHE A 127 -16.05 -8.99 -16.38
N GLU A 128 -15.77 -8.60 -15.15
CA GLU A 128 -15.40 -7.23 -14.81
C GLU A 128 -13.89 -7.05 -14.92
N ARG A 129 -13.45 -5.85 -15.28
CA ARG A 129 -12.05 -5.50 -15.22
C ARG A 129 -11.60 -5.46 -13.76
N MET A 130 -10.43 -6.03 -13.48
CA MET A 130 -9.87 -6.02 -12.13
C MET A 130 -9.28 -4.65 -11.82
N PRO A 131 -9.44 -4.15 -10.58
CA PRO A 131 -8.88 -2.88 -10.21
C PRO A 131 -7.35 -2.95 -10.11
N LEU A 132 -6.69 -1.85 -10.40
CA LEU A 132 -5.23 -1.71 -10.26
C LEU A 132 -4.88 -1.00 -8.97
N TYR A 133 -3.72 -1.35 -8.40
CA TYR A 133 -3.17 -0.62 -7.27
C TYR A 133 -2.62 0.73 -7.73
N GLU A 134 -2.90 1.77 -6.94
CA GLU A 134 -2.30 3.07 -7.15
C GLU A 134 -0.86 3.07 -6.63
N VAL A 135 0.01 3.84 -7.28
CA VAL A 135 1.34 4.11 -6.74
C VAL A 135 1.24 5.15 -5.62
N ASN A 136 2.04 4.96 -4.56
CA ASN A 136 1.89 5.71 -3.33
C ASN A 136 2.56 7.08 -3.36
N SER A 137 3.56 7.28 -4.22
CA SER A 137 4.30 8.51 -4.30
C SER A 137 4.49 8.94 -5.75
N ARG A 138 4.74 10.23 -5.94
CA ARG A 138 5.03 10.78 -7.26
C ARG A 138 6.31 10.18 -7.84
N GLU A 139 7.31 9.96 -7.01
CA GLU A 139 8.56 9.33 -7.43
C GLU A 139 8.35 7.90 -7.90
N GLU A 140 7.53 7.13 -7.22
CA GLU A 140 7.16 5.78 -7.64
C GLU A 140 6.45 5.80 -8.99
N ARG A 141 5.54 6.75 -9.21
CA ARG A 141 4.84 6.89 -10.48
C ARG A 141 5.80 7.17 -11.62
N GLU A 142 6.73 8.11 -11.41
CA GLU A 142 7.73 8.48 -12.40
C GLU A 142 8.66 7.30 -12.70
N LYS A 143 9.10 6.59 -11.67
CA LYS A 143 9.96 5.42 -11.79
C LYS A 143 9.26 4.29 -12.55
N VAL A 144 8.00 4.02 -12.26
CA VAL A 144 7.21 3.01 -12.96
C VAL A 144 7.01 3.40 -14.41
N ASN A 145 6.71 4.66 -14.70
CA ASN A 145 6.53 5.14 -16.07
C ASN A 145 7.81 5.02 -16.90
N VAL A 146 8.96 5.30 -16.30
CA VAL A 146 10.28 5.16 -16.96
C VAL A 146 10.62 3.69 -17.22
N SER A 147 10.15 2.78 -16.37
CA SER A 147 10.38 1.33 -16.49
C SER A 147 9.60 0.68 -17.63
N PHE A 148 8.60 1.36 -18.14
CA PHE A 148 7.80 0.90 -19.27
C PHE A 148 8.15 1.64 -20.54
#